data_379ad7438dc95d472867ded878c0c3d4
#
_entry.id   379ad7438dc95d472867ded878c0c3d4
#
_cell.length_a   1.000
_cell.length_b   1.000
_cell.length_c   1.000
_cell.angle_alpha   90.00
_cell.angle_beta   90.00
_cell.angle_gamma   90.00
#
_symmetry.space_group_name_H-M   'P 1'
#
loop_
_entity.id
_entity.type
_entity.pdbx_description
1 polymer ?
#
loop_
_entity_poly.entity_id
_entity_poly.type
_entity_poly.pdbx_seq_one_letter_code
_entity_poly.pdbx_strand_id
1 'polypeptide(L)'
;MTGTFPVVNFGALERYRVPAADWSGRLTDMDPADREGMPFPRPEAEAATASDIAEIDRMQEILYAQSKHALLVVLQGSDAFKKPTPHELAHDFLWRIHKAVPAAGMIGIFNRSHYEDVLVARVHGLVPPERIEARYDQINRFERHLVENDVTILKFFLHISRKEQRARLQARLDDPTKRWKFNPDDLAERKHWDDYMSAYQTAFERCSSEWAPWFIVPANHKWYRNAVIARVVRSTLEALDLTYPPEMAGLDKIRIE
;
A
#
# COMPACT_ATOMS: atom_id res chain seq x y z
N MET A 1 -20.49 8.62 12.25
CA MET A 1 -20.33 7.20 11.88
C MET A 1 -18.96 6.78 12.38
N THR A 2 -18.83 5.66 13.06
CA THR A 2 -17.54 5.19 13.58
C THR A 2 -16.75 4.69 12.38
N GLY A 3 -15.73 5.44 11.95
CA GLY A 3 -14.85 5.06 10.85
C GLY A 3 -14.25 3.68 11.10
N THR A 4 -14.74 2.70 10.38
CA THR A 4 -14.26 1.32 10.41
C THR A 4 -13.86 0.93 8.99
N PHE A 5 -12.83 0.11 8.87
CA PHE A 5 -12.52 -0.51 7.59
C PHE A 5 -13.77 -1.27 7.09
N PRO A 6 -14.12 -1.16 5.81
CA PRO A 6 -15.28 -1.88 5.27
C PRO A 6 -15.13 -3.39 5.49
N VAL A 7 -16.24 -4.06 5.75
CA VAL A 7 -16.25 -5.53 5.86
C VAL A 7 -16.06 -6.11 4.47
N VAL A 8 -14.86 -6.57 4.18
CA VAL A 8 -14.46 -7.13 2.88
C VAL A 8 -14.11 -8.60 3.05
N ASN A 9 -14.67 -9.44 2.20
CA ASN A 9 -14.24 -10.83 2.07
C ASN A 9 -13.25 -10.93 0.90
N PHE A 10 -11.98 -11.09 1.22
CA PHE A 10 -10.92 -11.26 0.20
C PHE A 10 -10.77 -12.70 -0.27
N GLY A 11 -11.59 -13.65 0.23
CA GLY A 11 -11.50 -15.06 -0.14
C GLY A 11 -10.12 -15.65 0.16
N ALA A 12 -9.54 -16.35 -0.82
CA ALA A 12 -8.22 -16.95 -0.66
C ALA A 12 -7.08 -15.93 -0.46
N LEU A 13 -7.29 -14.64 -0.73
CA LEU A 13 -6.30 -13.58 -0.51
C LEU A 13 -6.18 -13.16 0.96
N GLU A 14 -7.12 -13.58 1.83
CA GLU A 14 -7.00 -13.39 3.29
C GLU A 14 -5.70 -13.98 3.85
N ARG A 15 -5.13 -14.98 3.21
CA ARG A 15 -3.83 -15.57 3.58
C ARG A 15 -2.66 -14.58 3.55
N TYR A 16 -2.79 -13.48 2.79
CA TYR A 16 -1.79 -12.41 2.70
C TYR A 16 -2.05 -11.27 3.67
N ARG A 17 -3.22 -11.23 4.28
CA ARG A 17 -3.57 -10.24 5.27
C ARG A 17 -2.91 -10.55 6.61
N VAL A 18 -2.26 -9.56 7.18
CA VAL A 18 -1.71 -9.66 8.55
C VAL A 18 -2.84 -9.36 9.53
N PRO A 19 -3.19 -10.30 10.42
CA PRO A 19 -4.19 -10.06 11.47
C PRO A 19 -3.85 -8.87 12.34
N ALA A 20 -4.87 -8.20 12.88
CA ALA A 20 -4.69 -7.02 13.73
C ALA A 20 -4.16 -7.35 15.14
N ALA A 21 -4.31 -8.58 15.58
CA ALA A 21 -3.82 -9.06 16.88
C ALA A 21 -3.24 -10.47 16.74
N ASP A 22 -2.30 -10.79 17.63
CA ASP A 22 -1.73 -12.13 17.79
C ASP A 22 -1.13 -12.74 16.51
N TRP A 23 -0.62 -11.89 15.60
CA TRP A 23 0.08 -12.40 14.43
C TRP A 23 1.40 -13.08 14.86
N SER A 24 1.40 -14.40 14.81
CA SER A 24 2.55 -15.26 15.11
C SER A 24 3.37 -15.63 13.87
N GLY A 25 2.96 -15.15 12.68
CA GLY A 25 3.66 -15.40 11.43
C GLY A 25 5.03 -14.72 11.39
N ARG A 26 5.96 -15.30 10.64
CA ARG A 26 7.26 -14.70 10.36
C ARG A 26 7.37 -14.36 8.88
N LEU A 27 7.81 -13.16 8.59
CA LEU A 27 8.03 -12.72 7.21
C LEU A 27 9.01 -13.64 6.47
N THR A 28 9.99 -14.19 7.18
CA THR A 28 10.99 -15.12 6.62
C THR A 28 10.40 -16.47 6.19
N ASP A 29 9.26 -16.85 6.73
CA ASP A 29 8.60 -18.13 6.43
C ASP A 29 7.60 -17.99 5.28
N MET A 30 7.34 -16.76 4.82
CA MET A 30 6.46 -16.48 3.70
C MET A 30 7.22 -16.58 2.38
N ASP A 31 6.73 -17.41 1.44
CA ASP A 31 7.36 -17.54 0.13
C ASP A 31 7.05 -16.32 -0.77
N PRO A 32 8.07 -15.54 -1.18
CA PRO A 32 7.89 -14.43 -2.10
C PRO A 32 7.42 -14.84 -3.51
N ALA A 33 7.44 -16.14 -3.82
CA ALA A 33 6.98 -16.71 -5.08
C ALA A 33 5.63 -17.44 -4.97
N ASP A 34 5.00 -17.42 -3.77
CA ASP A 34 3.68 -18.04 -3.55
C ASP A 34 2.62 -17.55 -4.54
N ARG A 35 1.72 -18.44 -4.95
CA ARG A 35 0.64 -18.17 -5.90
C ARG A 35 -0.68 -18.84 -5.49
N GLU A 36 -0.75 -19.40 -4.31
CA GLU A 36 -1.91 -20.19 -3.87
C GLU A 36 -3.17 -19.32 -3.61
N GLY A 37 -3.01 -18.03 -3.34
CA GLY A 37 -4.14 -17.11 -3.17
C GLY A 37 -4.92 -16.85 -4.46
N MET A 38 -4.30 -17.05 -5.63
CA MET A 38 -4.96 -17.00 -6.95
C MET A 38 -4.34 -18.09 -7.85
N PRO A 39 -4.81 -19.33 -7.78
CA PRO A 39 -4.20 -20.47 -8.45
C PRO A 39 -4.55 -20.56 -9.94
N PHE A 40 -4.57 -19.41 -10.64
CA PHE A 40 -4.83 -19.34 -12.07
C PHE A 40 -3.51 -19.35 -12.87
N PRO A 41 -3.49 -19.92 -14.08
CA PRO A 41 -2.43 -19.70 -15.04
C PRO A 41 -2.23 -18.21 -15.34
N ARG A 42 -1.00 -17.84 -15.67
CA ARG A 42 -0.66 -16.43 -15.90
C ARG A 42 -1.58 -15.70 -16.89
N PRO A 43 -1.97 -16.26 -18.05
CA PRO A 43 -2.84 -15.56 -19.00
C PRO A 43 -4.23 -15.24 -18.40
N GLU A 44 -4.79 -16.18 -17.64
CA GLU A 44 -6.09 -16.00 -16.96
C GLU A 44 -5.99 -14.95 -15.86
N ALA A 45 -4.91 -14.97 -15.08
CA ALA A 45 -4.67 -13.96 -14.05
C ALA A 45 -4.46 -12.56 -14.64
N GLU A 46 -3.77 -12.43 -15.77
CA GLU A 46 -3.60 -11.16 -16.49
C GLU A 46 -4.96 -10.66 -17.06
N ALA A 47 -5.79 -11.55 -17.60
CA ALA A 47 -7.14 -11.18 -18.05
C ALA A 47 -8.05 -10.76 -16.88
N ALA A 48 -8.02 -11.48 -15.76
CA ALA A 48 -8.73 -11.10 -14.54
C ALA A 48 -8.26 -9.76 -14.00
N THR A 49 -6.95 -9.49 -14.03
CA THR A 49 -6.37 -8.20 -13.62
C THR A 49 -6.88 -7.06 -14.50
N ALA A 50 -6.97 -7.26 -15.82
CA ALA A 50 -7.52 -6.25 -16.73
C ALA A 50 -8.99 -5.96 -16.42
N SER A 51 -9.79 -6.98 -16.11
CA SER A 51 -11.18 -6.82 -15.68
C SER A 51 -11.29 -6.09 -14.34
N ASP A 52 -10.45 -6.44 -13.37
CA ASP A 52 -10.43 -5.76 -12.06
C ASP A 52 -10.07 -4.27 -12.21
N ILE A 53 -9.10 -3.94 -13.09
CA ILE A 53 -8.70 -2.55 -13.37
C ILE A 53 -9.86 -1.77 -14.02
N ALA A 54 -10.59 -2.36 -14.97
CA ALA A 54 -11.74 -1.72 -15.58
C ALA A 54 -12.85 -1.42 -14.56
N GLU A 55 -13.10 -2.32 -13.62
CA GLU A 55 -14.06 -2.09 -12.54
C GLU A 55 -13.57 -1.03 -11.53
N ILE A 56 -12.28 -1.02 -11.22
CA ILE A 56 -11.68 0.04 -10.38
C ILE A 56 -11.86 1.41 -11.06
N ASP A 57 -11.61 1.51 -12.35
CA ASP A 57 -11.77 2.75 -13.12
C ASP A 57 -13.22 3.26 -13.07
N ARG A 58 -14.19 2.37 -13.30
CA ARG A 58 -15.62 2.69 -13.18
C ARG A 58 -16.00 3.14 -11.76
N MET A 59 -15.51 2.43 -10.74
CA MET A 59 -15.81 2.79 -9.36
C MET A 59 -15.10 4.07 -8.91
N GLN A 60 -13.94 4.39 -9.48
CA GLN A 60 -13.24 5.65 -9.22
C GLN A 60 -14.07 6.86 -9.67
N GLU A 61 -14.78 6.77 -10.81
CA GLU A 61 -15.68 7.80 -11.27
C GLU A 61 -16.84 8.03 -10.28
N ILE A 62 -17.44 6.93 -9.77
CA ILE A 62 -18.53 7.02 -8.79
C ILE A 62 -18.00 7.58 -7.45
N LEU A 63 -16.82 7.13 -7.00
CA LEU A 63 -16.17 7.64 -5.79
C LEU A 63 -15.97 9.16 -5.87
N TYR A 64 -15.48 9.63 -7.03
CA TYR A 64 -15.29 11.06 -7.29
C TYR A 64 -16.60 11.83 -7.27
N ALA A 65 -17.62 11.33 -7.96
CA ALA A 65 -18.94 11.94 -8.02
C ALA A 65 -19.62 12.01 -6.63
N GLN A 66 -19.51 10.93 -5.85
CA GLN A 66 -20.11 10.85 -4.51
C GLN A 66 -19.36 11.74 -3.50
N SER A 67 -18.03 11.83 -3.60
CA SER A 67 -17.15 12.67 -2.77
C SER A 67 -17.35 12.50 -1.25
N LYS A 68 -17.60 11.27 -0.80
CA LYS A 68 -17.78 10.94 0.64
C LYS A 68 -16.58 10.22 1.22
N HIS A 69 -15.99 9.30 0.48
CA HIS A 69 -14.88 8.46 0.91
C HIS A 69 -13.61 8.79 0.15
N ALA A 70 -12.47 8.47 0.72
CA ALA A 70 -11.18 8.44 0.03
C ALA A 70 -10.54 7.06 0.19
N LEU A 71 -9.71 6.64 -0.75
CA LEU A 71 -8.91 5.43 -0.64
C LEU A 71 -7.42 5.79 -0.67
N LEU A 72 -6.70 5.42 0.38
CA LEU A 72 -5.25 5.52 0.45
C LEU A 72 -4.62 4.14 0.30
N VAL A 73 -3.87 3.96 -0.78
CA VAL A 73 -3.09 2.74 -1.05
C VAL A 73 -1.63 3.00 -0.72
N VAL A 74 -1.08 2.27 0.24
CA VAL A 74 0.33 2.32 0.62
C VAL A 74 1.06 1.14 0.00
N LEU A 75 2.08 1.41 -0.80
CA LEU A 75 2.97 0.41 -1.38
C LEU A 75 4.35 0.54 -0.73
N GLN A 76 4.81 -0.52 -0.06
CA GLN A 76 6.14 -0.62 0.54
C GLN A 76 6.96 -1.73 -0.12
N GLY A 77 8.26 -1.50 -0.25
CA GLY A 77 9.21 -2.43 -0.83
C GLY A 77 10.65 -2.03 -0.51
N SER A 78 11.61 -2.81 -0.99
CA SER A 78 13.03 -2.72 -0.63
C SER A 78 13.87 -1.81 -1.54
N ASP A 79 13.31 -0.73 -2.11
CA ASP A 79 14.05 0.21 -3.00
C ASP A 79 14.53 1.47 -2.24
N ALA A 80 15.31 2.37 -2.87
CA ALA A 80 15.91 3.55 -2.24
C ALA A 80 14.88 4.64 -1.82
N PHE A 81 15.14 5.34 -0.73
CA PHE A 81 14.27 6.31 -0.06
C PHE A 81 14.53 7.75 -0.54
N LYS A 82 13.47 8.55 -0.67
CA LYS A 82 13.60 10.00 -0.86
C LYS A 82 13.76 10.68 0.50
N LYS A 83 14.95 11.23 0.75
CA LYS A 83 15.24 11.95 2.00
C LYS A 83 14.30 13.16 2.18
N PRO A 84 13.84 13.45 3.41
CA PRO A 84 13.07 14.64 3.70
C PRO A 84 13.89 15.90 3.39
N THR A 85 13.21 16.95 2.95
CA THR A 85 13.81 18.28 2.80
C THR A 85 14.06 18.92 4.16
N PRO A 86 14.94 19.96 4.28
CA PRO A 86 15.13 20.69 5.54
C PRO A 86 13.82 21.28 6.09
N HIS A 87 12.92 21.71 5.22
CA HIS A 87 11.60 22.22 5.63
C HIS A 87 10.73 21.12 6.24
N GLU A 88 10.70 19.92 5.64
CA GLU A 88 9.97 18.76 6.18
C GLU A 88 10.56 18.29 7.51
N LEU A 89 11.89 18.34 7.68
CA LEU A 89 12.57 17.99 8.92
C LEU A 89 12.32 18.98 10.08
N ALA A 90 11.91 20.21 9.79
CA ALA A 90 11.53 21.20 10.80
C ALA A 90 10.15 20.91 11.42
N HIS A 91 9.39 20.00 10.84
CA HIS A 91 8.09 19.56 11.32
C HIS A 91 8.15 18.12 11.87
N ASP A 92 7.05 17.63 12.46
CA ASP A 92 6.93 16.23 12.79
C ASP A 92 6.91 15.36 11.52
N PHE A 93 7.25 14.08 11.66
CA PHE A 93 7.44 13.19 10.51
C PHE A 93 6.15 12.88 9.74
N LEU A 94 4.96 13.07 10.34
CA LEU A 94 3.66 12.85 9.71
C LEU A 94 3.15 14.10 8.98
N TRP A 95 3.70 15.28 9.25
CA TRP A 95 3.24 16.54 8.63
C TRP A 95 3.24 16.48 7.09
N ARG A 96 4.34 16.04 6.49
CA ARG A 96 4.45 15.89 5.02
C ARG A 96 3.51 14.82 4.47
N ILE A 97 3.22 13.79 5.27
CA ILE A 97 2.33 12.68 4.91
C ILE A 97 0.88 13.18 4.89
N HIS A 98 0.45 13.90 5.93
CA HIS A 98 -0.90 14.44 6.02
C HIS A 98 -1.25 15.35 4.84
N LYS A 99 -0.31 16.17 4.37
CA LYS A 99 -0.49 17.02 3.18
C LYS A 99 -0.71 16.26 1.87
N ALA A 100 -0.30 15.00 1.81
CA ALA A 100 -0.41 14.15 0.64
C ALA A 100 -1.57 13.13 0.72
N VAL A 101 -2.29 13.08 1.84
CA VAL A 101 -3.49 12.24 2.00
C VAL A 101 -4.54 12.64 0.96
N PRO A 102 -5.18 11.66 0.27
CA PRO A 102 -6.20 11.98 -0.72
C PRO A 102 -7.41 12.66 -0.09
N ALA A 103 -7.97 13.64 -0.81
CA ALA A 103 -9.25 14.25 -0.45
C ALA A 103 -10.41 13.28 -0.72
N ALA A 104 -11.58 13.55 -0.13
CA ALA A 104 -12.80 12.80 -0.44
C ALA A 104 -13.07 12.76 -1.95
N GLY A 105 -13.48 11.61 -2.47
CA GLY A 105 -13.63 11.33 -3.89
C GLY A 105 -12.35 10.87 -4.61
N MET A 106 -11.22 10.79 -3.92
CA MET A 106 -9.94 10.50 -4.55
C MET A 106 -9.32 9.18 -4.09
N ILE A 107 -8.57 8.56 -5.00
CA ILE A 107 -7.65 7.46 -4.68
C ILE A 107 -6.23 8.02 -4.64
N GLY A 108 -5.56 7.91 -3.49
CA GLY A 108 -4.16 8.29 -3.31
C GLY A 108 -3.26 7.06 -3.27
N ILE A 109 -2.10 7.11 -3.94
CA ILE A 109 -1.12 6.02 -3.91
C ILE A 109 0.20 6.54 -3.34
N PHE A 110 0.59 6.01 -2.19
CA PHE A 110 1.89 6.25 -1.60
C PHE A 110 2.87 5.16 -2.07
N ASN A 111 3.76 5.52 -2.98
CA ASN A 111 4.90 4.69 -3.31
C ASN A 111 6.00 4.99 -2.28
N ARG A 112 6.05 4.20 -1.21
CA ARG A 112 6.65 4.46 0.10
C ARG A 112 5.89 5.51 0.89
N SER A 113 5.97 5.42 2.20
CA SER A 113 5.08 6.15 3.09
C SER A 113 5.77 6.60 4.37
N HIS A 114 4.97 7.01 5.34
CA HIS A 114 5.37 7.30 6.72
C HIS A 114 6.04 6.11 7.44
N TYR A 115 5.91 4.89 6.92
CA TYR A 115 6.62 3.73 7.47
C TYR A 115 8.13 3.81 7.29
N GLU A 116 8.65 4.61 6.34
CA GLU A 116 10.10 4.86 6.23
C GLU A 116 10.70 5.42 7.53
N ASP A 117 9.90 6.13 8.30
CA ASP A 117 10.29 6.71 9.58
C ASP A 117 10.41 5.70 10.74
N VAL A 118 10.01 4.43 10.52
CA VAL A 118 10.23 3.29 11.41
C VAL A 118 11.02 2.16 10.73
N LEU A 119 11.22 2.23 9.42
CA LEU A 119 12.03 1.29 8.63
C LEU A 119 13.45 1.85 8.42
N VAL A 120 13.62 2.79 7.50
CA VAL A 120 14.92 3.40 7.20
C VAL A 120 15.51 4.09 8.43
N ALA A 121 14.70 4.83 9.19
CA ALA A 121 15.15 5.52 10.38
C ALA A 121 15.68 4.55 11.45
N ARG A 122 15.10 3.35 11.58
CA ARG A 122 15.56 2.29 12.48
C ARG A 122 16.85 1.65 11.96
N VAL A 123 16.87 1.22 10.69
CA VAL A 123 18.01 0.50 10.07
C VAL A 123 19.27 1.36 10.07
N HIS A 124 19.14 2.66 9.84
CA HIS A 124 20.28 3.59 9.80
C HIS A 124 20.51 4.35 11.11
N GLY A 125 19.77 4.08 12.17
CA GLY A 125 19.94 4.76 13.45
C GLY A 125 19.76 6.28 13.37
N LEU A 126 18.84 6.75 12.51
CA LEU A 126 18.63 8.19 12.27
C LEU A 126 17.98 8.91 13.46
N VAL A 127 17.31 8.16 14.32
CA VAL A 127 16.72 8.66 15.56
C VAL A 127 16.92 7.60 16.67
N PRO A 128 16.90 8.01 17.95
CA PRO A 128 17.05 7.08 19.07
C PRO A 128 15.97 5.98 19.07
N PRO A 129 16.30 4.75 19.55
CA PRO A 129 15.38 3.62 19.57
C PRO A 129 14.04 3.90 20.25
N GLU A 130 14.03 4.63 21.35
CA GLU A 130 12.81 5.02 22.08
C GLU A 130 11.89 5.92 21.25
N ARG A 131 12.42 6.70 20.32
CA ARG A 131 11.63 7.46 19.36
C ARG A 131 11.01 6.55 18.28
N ILE A 132 11.75 5.54 17.82
CA ILE A 132 11.21 4.55 16.88
C ILE A 132 10.02 3.83 17.52
N GLU A 133 10.16 3.39 18.78
CA GLU A 133 9.07 2.73 19.51
C GLU A 133 7.81 3.62 19.62
N ALA A 134 8.00 4.89 19.96
CA ALA A 134 6.88 5.84 20.03
C ALA A 134 6.21 6.10 18.69
N ARG A 135 6.95 6.02 17.56
CA ARG A 135 6.42 6.26 16.21
C ARG A 135 5.40 5.20 15.78
N TYR A 136 5.51 3.95 16.20
CA TYR A 136 4.49 2.93 15.88
C TYR A 136 3.12 3.35 16.42
N ASP A 137 3.04 3.81 17.66
CA ASP A 137 1.80 4.28 18.26
C ASP A 137 1.29 5.57 17.59
N GLN A 138 2.20 6.47 17.21
CA GLN A 138 1.85 7.71 16.48
C GLN A 138 1.29 7.40 15.10
N ILE A 139 1.87 6.43 14.38
CA ILE A 139 1.38 5.95 13.08
C ILE A 139 -0.03 5.36 13.24
N ASN A 140 -0.24 4.49 14.22
CA ASN A 140 -1.55 3.88 14.47
C ASN A 140 -2.63 4.93 14.77
N ARG A 141 -2.31 5.94 15.59
CA ARG A 141 -3.24 7.05 15.89
C ARG A 141 -3.52 7.90 14.67
N PHE A 142 -2.51 8.15 13.84
CA PHE A 142 -2.66 8.90 12.60
C PHE A 142 -3.54 8.15 11.59
N GLU A 143 -3.28 6.86 11.36
CA GLU A 143 -4.10 6.03 10.49
C GLU A 143 -5.54 5.93 11.02
N ARG A 144 -5.70 5.77 12.34
CA ARG A 144 -7.03 5.77 12.98
C ARG A 144 -7.76 7.09 12.75
N HIS A 145 -7.08 8.22 12.93
CA HIS A 145 -7.66 9.54 12.66
C HIS A 145 -8.13 9.66 11.19
N LEU A 146 -7.35 9.18 10.23
CA LEU A 146 -7.75 9.20 8.81
C LEU A 146 -8.99 8.34 8.56
N VAL A 147 -9.05 7.14 9.14
CA VAL A 147 -10.19 6.22 8.97
C VAL A 147 -11.46 6.79 9.61
N GLU A 148 -11.35 7.45 10.77
CA GLU A 148 -12.46 8.16 11.41
C GLU A 148 -12.99 9.36 10.60
N ASN A 149 -12.20 9.80 9.58
CA ASN A 149 -12.55 10.84 8.61
C ASN A 149 -12.75 10.27 7.19
N ASP A 150 -13.31 9.07 7.09
CA ASP A 150 -13.74 8.40 5.85
C ASP A 150 -12.62 8.09 4.84
N VAL A 151 -11.37 7.99 5.28
CA VAL A 151 -10.25 7.50 4.46
C VAL A 151 -10.05 6.01 4.70
N THR A 152 -10.38 5.18 3.73
CA THR A 152 -10.02 3.74 3.77
C THR A 152 -8.54 3.56 3.45
N ILE A 153 -7.82 2.75 4.24
CA ILE A 153 -6.38 2.55 4.09
C ILE A 153 -6.07 1.09 3.78
N LEU A 154 -5.38 0.85 2.66
CA LEU A 154 -4.80 -0.43 2.28
C LEU A 154 -3.28 -0.35 2.30
N LYS A 155 -2.62 -1.27 3.00
CA LYS A 155 -1.16 -1.31 3.10
C LYS A 155 -0.61 -2.59 2.49
N PHE A 156 0.24 -2.47 1.47
CA PHE A 156 0.84 -3.60 0.78
C PHE A 156 2.36 -3.60 0.94
N PHE A 157 2.90 -4.66 1.48
CA PHE A 157 4.31 -4.96 1.40
C PHE A 157 4.59 -5.87 0.21
N LEU A 158 5.41 -5.40 -0.72
CA LEU A 158 5.79 -6.13 -1.93
C LEU A 158 6.95 -7.07 -1.61
N HIS A 159 6.62 -8.27 -1.13
CA HIS A 159 7.60 -9.24 -0.67
C HIS A 159 8.33 -9.89 -1.84
N ILE A 160 9.61 -9.58 -2.00
CA ILE A 160 10.51 -10.21 -2.97
C ILE A 160 11.63 -10.94 -2.25
N SER A 161 12.19 -11.97 -2.89
CA SER A 161 13.40 -12.62 -2.39
C SER A 161 14.64 -11.76 -2.64
N ARG A 162 15.68 -11.94 -1.81
CA ARG A 162 16.98 -11.30 -2.01
C ARG A 162 17.60 -11.66 -3.38
N LYS A 163 17.30 -12.87 -3.89
CA LYS A 163 17.70 -13.31 -5.24
C LYS A 163 17.00 -12.51 -6.32
N GLU A 164 15.68 -12.33 -6.20
CA GLU A 164 14.88 -11.56 -7.15
C GLU A 164 15.28 -10.08 -7.16
N GLN A 165 15.54 -9.48 -5.99
CA GLN A 165 16.05 -8.10 -5.92
C GLN A 165 17.35 -7.95 -6.70
N ARG A 166 18.32 -8.89 -6.51
CA ARG A 166 19.57 -8.89 -7.27
C ARG A 166 19.32 -8.97 -8.77
N ALA A 167 18.44 -9.87 -9.21
CA ALA A 167 18.12 -10.03 -10.62
C ALA A 167 17.51 -8.75 -11.22
N ARG A 168 16.62 -8.06 -10.47
CA ARG A 168 16.03 -6.78 -10.91
C ARG A 168 17.04 -5.65 -11.00
N LEU A 169 17.97 -5.55 -10.06
CA LEU A 169 19.04 -4.55 -10.09
C LEU A 169 19.98 -4.81 -11.29
N GLN A 170 20.35 -6.07 -11.51
CA GLN A 170 21.19 -6.45 -12.67
C GLN A 170 20.47 -6.11 -13.99
N ALA A 171 19.20 -6.45 -14.13
CA ALA A 171 18.41 -6.14 -15.32
C ALA A 171 18.30 -4.63 -15.62
N ARG A 172 18.37 -3.76 -14.59
CA ARG A 172 18.46 -2.30 -14.80
C ARG A 172 19.79 -1.87 -15.36
N LEU A 173 20.91 -2.53 -14.97
CA LEU A 173 22.24 -2.26 -15.49
C LEU A 173 22.44 -2.79 -16.91
N ASP A 174 21.88 -3.96 -17.20
CA ASP A 174 22.01 -4.62 -18.50
C ASP A 174 21.24 -3.89 -19.61
N ASP A 175 20.13 -3.23 -19.25
CA ASP A 175 19.27 -2.49 -20.20
C ASP A 175 19.68 -1.01 -20.24
N PRO A 176 20.30 -0.51 -21.34
CA PRO A 176 20.71 0.89 -21.47
C PRO A 176 19.57 1.89 -21.26
N THR A 177 18.33 1.50 -21.61
CA THR A 177 17.13 2.35 -21.47
C THR A 177 16.64 2.47 -20.04
N LYS A 178 17.17 1.63 -19.13
CA LYS A 178 16.79 1.59 -17.70
C LYS A 178 17.91 2.00 -16.76
N ARG A 179 19.14 2.19 -17.25
CA ARG A 179 20.31 2.57 -16.42
C ARG A 179 20.08 3.86 -15.63
N TRP A 180 19.33 4.79 -16.15
CA TRP A 180 18.97 6.02 -15.44
C TRP A 180 18.13 5.81 -14.15
N LYS A 181 17.52 4.63 -14.01
CA LYS A 181 16.79 4.21 -12.80
C LYS A 181 17.68 3.53 -11.76
N PHE A 182 18.93 3.22 -12.13
CA PHE A 182 19.85 2.56 -11.21
C PHE A 182 20.45 3.58 -10.25
N ASN A 183 20.30 3.33 -8.94
CA ASN A 183 20.95 4.10 -7.91
C ASN A 183 22.04 3.23 -7.24
N PRO A 184 23.31 3.66 -7.21
CA PRO A 184 24.39 2.94 -6.49
C PRO A 184 24.07 2.71 -5.00
N ASP A 185 23.30 3.62 -4.37
CA ASP A 185 22.87 3.49 -2.99
C ASP A 185 22.03 2.22 -2.75
N ASP A 186 21.30 1.72 -3.77
CA ASP A 186 20.56 0.46 -3.68
C ASP A 186 21.47 -0.74 -3.34
N LEU A 187 22.75 -0.69 -3.73
CA LEU A 187 23.72 -1.74 -3.38
C LEU A 187 24.15 -1.65 -1.91
N ALA A 188 24.24 -0.44 -1.36
CA ALA A 188 24.53 -0.23 0.06
C ALA A 188 23.34 -0.69 0.92
N GLU A 189 22.11 -0.28 0.54
CA GLU A 189 20.86 -0.68 1.22
C GLU A 189 20.68 -2.20 1.24
N ARG A 190 21.08 -2.88 0.16
CA ARG A 190 21.00 -4.33 0.09
C ARG A 190 21.85 -5.08 1.14
N LYS A 191 22.87 -4.43 1.72
CA LYS A 191 23.68 -5.02 2.80
C LYS A 191 22.87 -5.14 4.11
N HIS A 192 21.90 -4.26 4.29
CA HIS A 192 21.00 -4.21 5.44
C HIS A 192 19.72 -5.06 5.25
N TRP A 193 19.74 -6.05 4.34
CA TRP A 193 18.56 -6.87 4.03
C TRP A 193 17.89 -7.45 5.26
N ASP A 194 18.65 -8.06 6.16
CA ASP A 194 18.12 -8.74 7.34
C ASP A 194 17.59 -7.73 8.37
N ASP A 195 18.23 -6.57 8.50
CA ASP A 195 17.79 -5.47 9.34
C ASP A 195 16.43 -4.93 8.84
N TYR A 196 16.28 -4.76 7.51
CA TYR A 196 15.00 -4.38 6.91
C TYR A 196 13.91 -5.43 7.13
N MET A 197 14.21 -6.72 6.95
CA MET A 197 13.23 -7.78 7.20
C MET A 197 12.76 -7.78 8.66
N SER A 198 13.67 -7.58 9.61
CA SER A 198 13.33 -7.40 11.02
C SER A 198 12.50 -6.15 11.29
N ALA A 199 12.81 -5.03 10.65
CA ALA A 199 12.05 -3.80 10.80
C ALA A 199 10.63 -3.93 10.22
N TYR A 200 10.47 -4.58 9.08
CA TYR A 200 9.15 -4.90 8.50
C TYR A 200 8.35 -5.83 9.40
N GLN A 201 8.97 -6.90 9.93
CA GLN A 201 8.32 -7.80 10.88
C GLN A 201 7.70 -7.02 12.04
N THR A 202 8.49 -6.15 12.67
CA THR A 202 8.01 -5.29 13.77
C THR A 202 6.89 -4.35 13.32
N ALA A 203 6.98 -3.77 12.11
CA ALA A 203 5.94 -2.89 11.59
C ALA A 203 4.62 -3.64 11.36
N PHE A 204 4.65 -4.89 10.92
CA PHE A 204 3.45 -5.71 10.76
C PHE A 204 2.83 -6.06 12.10
N GLU A 205 3.64 -6.49 13.07
CA GLU A 205 3.20 -6.82 14.44
C GLU A 205 2.57 -5.62 15.16
N ARG A 206 3.16 -4.43 14.99
CA ARG A 206 2.78 -3.22 15.73
C ARG A 206 1.71 -2.38 15.02
N CYS A 207 1.64 -2.45 13.69
CA CYS A 207 0.84 -1.53 12.89
C CYS A 207 -0.12 -2.22 11.91
N SER A 208 -0.36 -3.52 11.99
CA SER A 208 -1.53 -4.10 11.33
C SER A 208 -2.72 -3.96 12.26
N SER A 209 -3.74 -3.26 11.82
CA SER A 209 -4.95 -3.00 12.61
C SER A 209 -6.20 -3.41 11.82
N GLU A 210 -7.33 -3.56 12.52
CA GLU A 210 -8.62 -3.87 11.86
C GLU A 210 -9.04 -2.78 10.88
N TRP A 211 -8.68 -1.52 11.17
CA TRP A 211 -9.05 -0.35 10.34
C TRP A 211 -8.03 -0.02 9.24
N ALA A 212 -6.82 -0.57 9.31
CA ALA A 212 -5.77 -0.37 8.31
C ALA A 212 -4.85 -1.61 8.24
N PRO A 213 -5.30 -2.70 7.63
CA PRO A 213 -4.54 -3.95 7.59
C PRO A 213 -3.34 -3.89 6.65
N TRP A 214 -2.28 -4.62 7.00
CA TRP A 214 -1.20 -4.94 6.09
C TRP A 214 -1.53 -6.19 5.25
N PHE A 215 -1.09 -6.17 4.01
CA PHE A 215 -1.05 -7.33 3.12
C PHE A 215 0.40 -7.61 2.71
N ILE A 216 0.91 -8.80 3.01
CA ILE A 216 2.23 -9.25 2.57
C ILE A 216 2.05 -9.96 1.23
N VAL A 217 2.30 -9.23 0.14
CA VAL A 217 2.01 -9.69 -1.21
C VAL A 217 3.23 -10.36 -1.83
N PRO A 218 3.17 -11.64 -2.24
CA PRO A 218 4.24 -12.30 -2.99
C PRO A 218 4.52 -11.54 -4.30
N ALA A 219 5.75 -11.07 -4.47
CA ALA A 219 6.07 -10.11 -5.53
C ALA A 219 7.25 -10.51 -6.43
N ASN A 220 7.74 -11.76 -6.33
CA ASN A 220 8.70 -12.28 -7.29
C ASN A 220 8.10 -12.32 -8.70
N HIS A 221 6.83 -12.66 -8.83
CA HIS A 221 6.10 -12.63 -10.09
C HIS A 221 5.28 -11.34 -10.19
N LYS A 222 5.71 -10.39 -11.04
CA LYS A 222 5.06 -9.09 -11.19
C LYS A 222 3.58 -9.19 -11.60
N TRP A 223 3.25 -10.14 -12.49
CA TRP A 223 1.87 -10.37 -12.91
C TRP A 223 0.98 -10.81 -11.75
N TYR A 224 1.48 -11.71 -10.88
CA TYR A 224 0.76 -12.21 -9.72
C TYR A 224 0.54 -11.09 -8.68
N ARG A 225 1.60 -10.37 -8.33
CA ARG A 225 1.51 -9.20 -7.47
C ARG A 225 0.45 -8.19 -7.95
N ASN A 226 0.43 -7.89 -9.26
CA ASN A 226 -0.54 -6.97 -9.84
C ASN A 226 -1.97 -7.50 -9.69
N ALA A 227 -2.18 -8.79 -9.94
CA ALA A 227 -3.49 -9.44 -9.78
C ALA A 227 -3.98 -9.39 -8.33
N VAL A 228 -3.12 -9.71 -7.35
CA VAL A 228 -3.48 -9.62 -5.93
C VAL A 228 -3.88 -8.21 -5.53
N ILE A 229 -3.06 -7.20 -5.87
CA ILE A 229 -3.33 -5.81 -5.51
C ILE A 229 -4.63 -5.32 -6.18
N ALA A 230 -4.80 -5.54 -7.49
CA ALA A 230 -6.00 -5.12 -8.20
C ALA A 230 -7.27 -5.74 -7.59
N ARG A 231 -7.25 -7.03 -7.27
CA ARG A 231 -8.38 -7.71 -6.66
C ARG A 231 -8.69 -7.16 -5.26
N VAL A 232 -7.69 -6.93 -4.41
CA VAL A 232 -7.90 -6.37 -3.06
C VAL A 232 -8.45 -4.95 -3.14
N VAL A 233 -7.92 -4.11 -4.04
CA VAL A 233 -8.40 -2.73 -4.25
C VAL A 233 -9.85 -2.75 -4.77
N ARG A 234 -10.15 -3.56 -5.78
CA ARG A 234 -11.50 -3.73 -6.31
C ARG A 234 -12.49 -4.14 -5.22
N SER A 235 -12.20 -5.24 -4.50
CA SER A 235 -13.08 -5.74 -3.45
C SER A 235 -13.31 -4.70 -2.34
N THR A 236 -12.31 -3.88 -2.05
CA THR A 236 -12.43 -2.80 -1.06
C THR A 236 -13.35 -1.69 -1.58
N LEU A 237 -13.23 -1.27 -2.84
CA LEU A 237 -14.11 -0.26 -3.43
C LEU A 237 -15.55 -0.76 -3.53
N GLU A 238 -15.78 -2.03 -3.89
CA GLU A 238 -17.11 -2.65 -3.89
C GLU A 238 -17.77 -2.60 -2.51
N ALA A 239 -17.00 -2.77 -1.45
CA ALA A 239 -17.51 -2.74 -0.07
C ALA A 239 -17.79 -1.32 0.48
N LEU A 240 -17.41 -0.26 -0.24
CA LEU A 240 -17.74 1.13 0.12
C LEU A 240 -19.17 1.54 -0.27
N ASP A 241 -19.94 0.66 -0.91
CA ASP A 241 -21.31 0.92 -1.36
C ASP A 241 -21.45 2.24 -2.17
N LEU A 242 -20.56 2.37 -3.17
CA LEU A 242 -20.45 3.57 -3.98
C LEU A 242 -21.68 3.74 -4.89
N THR A 243 -22.32 4.91 -4.83
CA THR A 243 -23.47 5.26 -5.65
C THR A 243 -23.32 6.67 -6.23
N TYR A 244 -23.83 6.90 -7.42
CA TYR A 244 -23.90 8.26 -7.93
C TYR A 244 -24.81 9.12 -7.05
N PRO A 245 -24.50 10.41 -6.89
CA PRO A 245 -25.40 11.34 -6.20
C PRO A 245 -26.75 11.41 -6.93
N PRO A 246 -27.85 11.72 -6.21
CA PRO A 246 -29.16 11.86 -6.84
C PRO A 246 -29.12 12.94 -7.92
N GLU A 247 -29.85 12.69 -9.00
CA GLU A 247 -29.98 13.65 -10.11
C GLU A 247 -30.64 14.96 -9.63
N MET A 248 -30.22 16.06 -10.22
CA MET A 248 -30.89 17.35 -10.01
C MET A 248 -32.32 17.30 -10.56
N ALA A 249 -33.28 17.83 -9.81
CA ALA A 249 -34.65 17.90 -10.25
C ALA A 249 -34.79 18.72 -11.54
N GLY A 250 -35.52 18.19 -12.51
CA GLY A 250 -35.85 18.89 -13.78
C GLY A 250 -34.82 18.76 -14.88
N LEU A 251 -33.78 17.92 -14.75
CA LEU A 251 -32.82 17.66 -15.84
C LEU A 251 -33.52 17.12 -17.11
N ASP A 252 -34.58 16.34 -16.93
CA ASP A 252 -35.42 15.78 -18.01
C ASP A 252 -36.10 16.87 -18.89
N LYS A 253 -36.23 18.10 -18.39
CA LYS A 253 -36.83 19.26 -19.05
C LYS A 253 -35.82 20.14 -19.78
N ILE A 254 -34.55 19.96 -19.53
CA ILE A 254 -33.49 20.75 -20.16
C ILE A 254 -33.37 20.34 -21.63
N ARG A 255 -33.34 21.34 -22.53
CA ARG A 255 -33.01 21.18 -23.94
C ARG A 255 -31.77 22.03 -24.22
N ILE A 256 -30.79 21.44 -24.86
CA ILE A 256 -29.58 22.15 -25.33
C ILE A 256 -29.91 22.63 -26.74
N GLU A 257 -29.92 23.93 -26.98
CA GLU A 257 -30.14 24.55 -28.30
C GLU A 257 -28.87 24.53 -29.15
#